data_9471a97bb530e6a29cd6b109a0f13a72
#
_entry.id   9471a97bb530e6a29cd6b109a0f13a72
#
_cell.length_a   1.000
_cell.length_b   1.000
_cell.length_c   1.000
_cell.angle_alpha   90.00
_cell.angle_beta   90.00
_cell.angle_gamma   90.00
#
_symmetry.space_group_name_H-M   'P 1'
#
loop_
_entity.id
_entity.type
_entity.pdbx_description
1 polymer ?
#
loop_
_entity_poly.entity_id
_entity_poly.type
_entity_poly.pdbx_seq_one_letter_code
_entity_poly.pdbx_strand_id
1 'polypeptide(L)'
;MSTTTALPARRALDSFAILLMIGLCAIWGLQQVAIKTTNATVPPVFQAGLRSTIAAVLVWAWARSRGTPLFRDDGTLGAGLLAGVLFAAEFVCIFLGLTLTSASRMAVFLYTAPCFTALGLHWFVDGERMRRIQWLGIGVAFLGMALAFADGFLHAGAAAGAGAHGSTLAGAAGDALGVLAGITWAATTVVVRGSRLAHTSASKTLFYQLTVSAVVLLALAVGLGQVRVETVTPLALASLAYQAVIVAFVSYLLWFWLLTRYIASRLSVFSFLTPMFGVTFGVLLLGESFSARFLIAALLVLTGIALVNAPAKRTA
;
A
#
# COMPACT_ATOMS: atom_id res chain seq x y z
N MET A 1 16.72 0.66 -38.34
CA MET A 1 17.55 0.09 -37.27
C MET A 1 17.06 0.72 -35.94
N SER A 2 16.22 0.01 -35.21
CA SER A 2 15.75 0.44 -33.90
C SER A 2 16.84 0.13 -32.90
N THR A 3 17.54 1.14 -32.42
CA THR A 3 18.44 1.04 -31.27
C THR A 3 17.58 0.75 -30.03
N THR A 4 17.51 -0.52 -29.66
CA THR A 4 16.97 -0.96 -28.37
C THR A 4 17.93 -0.45 -27.30
N THR A 5 17.67 0.73 -26.76
CA THR A 5 18.38 1.25 -25.60
C THR A 5 18.15 0.27 -24.45
N ALA A 6 19.16 -0.54 -24.15
CA ALA A 6 19.15 -1.44 -23.01
C ALA A 6 18.86 -0.62 -21.74
N LEU A 7 17.85 -1.04 -21.00
CA LEU A 7 17.46 -0.41 -19.73
C LEU A 7 18.63 -0.43 -18.76
N PRO A 8 18.89 0.67 -18.01
CA PRO A 8 19.88 0.63 -16.95
C PRO A 8 19.48 -0.47 -15.96
N ALA A 9 20.40 -1.42 -15.73
CA ALA A 9 20.20 -2.49 -14.76
C ALA A 9 19.83 -1.89 -13.40
N ARG A 10 18.65 -2.28 -12.88
CA ARG A 10 18.18 -1.76 -11.60
C ARG A 10 19.03 -2.28 -10.47
N ARG A 11 19.29 -1.41 -9.49
CA ARG A 11 20.22 -1.68 -8.40
C ARG A 11 19.57 -2.58 -7.34
N ALA A 12 20.37 -3.43 -6.71
CA ALA A 12 20.03 -4.00 -5.41
C ALA A 12 19.89 -2.84 -4.39
N LEU A 13 19.11 -3.06 -3.32
CA LEU A 13 18.93 -2.04 -2.29
C LEU A 13 20.26 -1.72 -1.61
N ASP A 14 20.55 -0.43 -1.50
CA ASP A 14 21.60 0.13 -0.67
C ASP A 14 21.03 0.60 0.68
N SER A 15 21.91 1.03 1.59
CA SER A 15 21.51 1.49 2.93
C SER A 15 20.54 2.68 2.87
N PHE A 16 20.68 3.55 1.87
CA PHE A 16 19.77 4.68 1.69
C PHE A 16 18.36 4.21 1.35
N ALA A 17 18.23 3.29 0.39
CA ALA A 17 16.93 2.73 0.01
C ALA A 17 16.26 1.98 1.18
N ILE A 18 17.04 1.22 1.96
CA ILE A 18 16.57 0.51 3.15
C ILE A 18 16.02 1.49 4.19
N LEU A 19 16.81 2.51 4.56
CA LEU A 19 16.39 3.51 5.55
C LEU A 19 15.17 4.29 5.07
N LEU A 20 15.14 4.66 3.78
CA LEU A 20 13.98 5.33 3.20
C LEU A 20 12.73 4.45 3.25
N MET A 21 12.84 3.16 2.91
CA MET A 21 11.71 2.22 3.00
C MET A 21 11.20 2.05 4.43
N ILE A 22 12.10 1.96 5.43
CA ILE A 22 11.70 1.90 6.84
C ILE A 22 10.92 3.17 7.21
N GLY A 23 11.42 4.35 6.82
CA GLY A 23 10.75 5.64 7.04
C GLY A 23 9.36 5.69 6.35
N LEU A 24 9.25 5.23 5.11
CA LEU A 24 7.98 5.15 4.39
C LEU A 24 6.99 4.23 5.10
N CYS A 25 7.44 3.06 5.55
CA CYS A 25 6.60 2.12 6.30
C CYS A 25 6.13 2.71 7.64
N ALA A 26 6.96 3.48 8.32
CA ALA A 26 6.57 4.20 9.54
C ALA A 26 5.52 5.28 9.24
N ILE A 27 5.69 6.07 8.18
CA ILE A 27 4.69 7.04 7.70
C ILE A 27 3.36 6.34 7.41
N TRP A 28 3.38 5.22 6.69
CA TRP A 28 2.17 4.46 6.35
C TRP A 28 1.55 3.77 7.58
N GLY A 29 2.36 3.34 8.56
CA GLY A 29 1.87 2.83 9.83
C GLY A 29 1.14 3.89 10.65
N LEU A 30 1.73 5.08 10.77
CA LEU A 30 1.10 6.23 11.45
C LEU A 30 -0.17 6.70 10.73
N GLN A 31 -0.25 6.54 9.41
CA GLN A 31 -1.45 6.83 8.64
C GLN A 31 -2.68 6.08 9.17
N GLN A 32 -2.53 4.86 9.69
CA GLN A 32 -3.66 4.10 10.24
C GLN A 32 -4.32 4.84 11.41
N VAL A 33 -3.49 5.43 12.29
CA VAL A 33 -3.97 6.28 13.40
C VAL A 33 -4.65 7.54 12.86
N ALA A 34 -4.04 8.21 11.87
CA ALA A 34 -4.60 9.41 11.27
C ALA A 34 -5.94 9.15 10.57
N ILE A 35 -6.10 8.03 9.85
CA ILE A 35 -7.37 7.63 9.24
C ILE A 35 -8.43 7.43 10.33
N LYS A 36 -8.12 6.68 11.39
CA LYS A 36 -9.04 6.41 12.50
C LYS A 36 -9.51 7.71 13.17
N THR A 37 -8.59 8.64 13.36
CA THR A 37 -8.90 9.97 13.93
C THR A 37 -9.84 10.77 13.03
N THR A 38 -9.59 10.78 11.72
CA THR A 38 -10.41 11.52 10.75
C THR A 38 -11.78 10.87 10.55
N ASN A 39 -11.87 9.53 10.61
CA ASN A 39 -13.13 8.79 10.48
C ASN A 39 -14.19 9.16 11.53
N ALA A 40 -13.78 9.74 12.64
CA ALA A 40 -14.73 10.21 13.68
C ALA A 40 -15.63 11.36 13.19
N THR A 41 -15.21 12.11 12.14
CA THR A 41 -15.93 13.31 11.67
C THR A 41 -16.10 13.36 10.16
N VAL A 42 -15.28 12.67 9.41
CA VAL A 42 -15.31 12.65 7.93
C VAL A 42 -15.53 11.22 7.45
N PRO A 43 -16.56 10.96 6.61
CA PRO A 43 -16.81 9.63 6.09
C PRO A 43 -15.61 9.05 5.33
N PRO A 44 -15.29 7.76 5.53
CA PRO A 44 -14.04 7.16 5.05
C PRO A 44 -13.79 7.29 3.54
N VAL A 45 -14.82 6.99 2.71
CA VAL A 45 -14.67 7.06 1.25
C VAL A 45 -14.47 8.50 0.78
N PHE A 46 -15.20 9.44 1.39
CA PHE A 46 -15.05 10.86 1.10
C PHE A 46 -13.67 11.39 1.50
N GLN A 47 -13.20 10.99 2.69
CA GLN A 47 -11.85 11.28 3.17
C GLN A 47 -10.78 10.82 2.17
N ALA A 48 -10.90 9.58 1.69
CA ALA A 48 -9.95 9.01 0.71
C ALA A 48 -9.98 9.77 -0.63
N GLY A 49 -11.17 10.19 -1.08
CA GLY A 49 -11.33 11.02 -2.28
C GLY A 49 -10.71 12.41 -2.11
N LEU A 50 -10.98 13.09 -0.99
CA LEU A 50 -10.39 14.40 -0.68
C LEU A 50 -8.86 14.34 -0.60
N ARG A 51 -8.32 13.35 0.11
CA ARG A 51 -6.88 13.10 0.21
C ARG A 51 -6.25 12.96 -1.18
N SER A 52 -6.86 12.14 -2.05
CA SER A 52 -6.36 11.90 -3.39
C SER A 52 -6.43 13.16 -4.26
N THR A 53 -7.48 13.97 -4.12
CA THR A 53 -7.64 15.24 -4.83
C THR A 53 -6.56 16.24 -4.42
N ILE A 54 -6.38 16.47 -3.12
CA ILE A 54 -5.36 17.39 -2.61
C ILE A 54 -3.96 16.94 -3.08
N ALA A 55 -3.66 15.64 -2.94
CA ALA A 55 -2.37 15.11 -3.36
C ALA A 55 -2.17 15.20 -4.89
N ALA A 56 -3.20 15.00 -5.71
CA ALA A 56 -3.11 15.18 -7.17
C ALA A 56 -2.75 16.63 -7.54
N VAL A 57 -3.37 17.60 -6.88
CA VAL A 57 -3.04 19.04 -7.07
C VAL A 57 -1.59 19.32 -6.65
N LEU A 58 -1.13 18.78 -5.53
CA LEU A 58 0.25 18.94 -5.07
C LEU A 58 1.26 18.29 -6.04
N VAL A 59 0.96 17.11 -6.56
CA VAL A 59 1.80 16.45 -7.59
C VAL A 59 1.83 17.27 -8.87
N TRP A 60 0.68 17.81 -9.30
CA TRP A 60 0.62 18.69 -10.46
C TRP A 60 1.48 19.94 -10.27
N ALA A 61 1.34 20.63 -9.13
CA ALA A 61 2.12 21.82 -8.81
C ALA A 61 3.63 21.52 -8.76
N TRP A 62 4.00 20.40 -8.11
CA TRP A 62 5.38 19.91 -8.07
C TRP A 62 5.94 19.60 -9.46
N ALA A 63 5.19 18.86 -10.29
CA ALA A 63 5.62 18.54 -11.64
C ALA A 63 5.80 19.81 -12.49
N ARG A 64 4.89 20.78 -12.33
CA ARG A 64 4.95 22.09 -13.01
C ARG A 64 6.18 22.88 -12.60
N SER A 65 6.51 22.92 -11.30
CA SER A 65 7.72 23.61 -10.80
C SER A 65 9.02 22.96 -11.26
N ARG A 66 8.98 21.64 -11.55
CA ARG A 66 10.14 20.87 -12.05
C ARG A 66 10.19 20.80 -13.58
N GLY A 67 9.29 21.43 -14.30
CA GLY A 67 9.22 21.33 -15.75
C GLY A 67 8.88 19.93 -16.27
N THR A 68 8.30 19.05 -15.43
CA THR A 68 7.96 17.68 -15.80
C THR A 68 6.65 17.67 -16.61
N PRO A 69 6.63 17.22 -17.87
CA PRO A 69 5.43 17.24 -18.70
C PRO A 69 4.49 16.09 -18.32
N LEU A 70 3.41 16.38 -17.56
CA LEU A 70 2.41 15.40 -17.16
C LEU A 70 1.51 14.95 -18.33
N PHE A 71 1.21 15.86 -19.25
CA PHE A 71 0.22 15.66 -20.33
C PHE A 71 0.86 15.33 -21.69
N ARG A 72 2.18 15.12 -21.73
CA ARG A 72 2.86 14.71 -22.96
C ARG A 72 2.34 13.34 -23.41
N ASP A 73 2.00 13.23 -24.70
CA ASP A 73 1.68 11.94 -25.30
C ASP A 73 2.99 11.14 -25.51
N ASP A 74 3.18 10.14 -24.65
CA ASP A 74 4.31 9.22 -24.66
C ASP A 74 3.85 7.76 -24.62
N GLY A 75 2.54 7.55 -24.88
CA GLY A 75 1.91 6.24 -24.89
C GLY A 75 1.77 5.62 -23.48
N THR A 76 1.83 6.45 -22.41
CA THR A 76 1.66 5.98 -21.02
C THR A 76 0.21 6.07 -20.53
N LEU A 77 -0.68 6.75 -21.28
CA LEU A 77 -2.05 7.04 -20.83
C LEU A 77 -2.84 5.78 -20.45
N GLY A 78 -2.86 4.77 -21.33
CA GLY A 78 -3.60 3.53 -21.08
C GLY A 78 -3.11 2.79 -19.82
N ALA A 79 -1.79 2.63 -19.67
CA ALA A 79 -1.21 2.02 -18.48
C ALA A 79 -1.41 2.90 -17.23
N GLY A 80 -1.36 4.22 -17.38
CA GLY A 80 -1.61 5.18 -16.30
C GLY A 80 -3.04 5.12 -15.79
N LEU A 81 -4.03 5.07 -16.69
CA LEU A 81 -5.44 4.92 -16.33
C LEU A 81 -5.70 3.56 -15.68
N LEU A 82 -5.14 2.47 -16.22
CA LEU A 82 -5.26 1.14 -15.62
C LEU A 82 -4.67 1.12 -14.21
N ALA A 83 -3.47 1.65 -14.00
CA ALA A 83 -2.86 1.76 -12.67
C ALA A 83 -3.72 2.60 -11.72
N GLY A 84 -4.35 3.67 -12.20
CA GLY A 84 -5.27 4.49 -11.41
C GLY A 84 -6.56 3.79 -11.04
N VAL A 85 -7.16 3.02 -11.95
CA VAL A 85 -8.35 2.21 -11.68
C VAL A 85 -8.04 1.10 -10.68
N LEU A 86 -6.93 0.38 -10.84
CA LEU A 86 -6.50 -0.66 -9.90
C LEU A 86 -6.26 -0.07 -8.50
N PHE A 87 -5.63 1.11 -8.41
CA PHE A 87 -5.42 1.81 -7.15
C PHE A 87 -6.75 2.27 -6.51
N ALA A 88 -7.71 2.77 -7.29
CA ALA A 88 -9.03 3.08 -6.78
C ALA A 88 -9.78 1.83 -6.32
N ALA A 89 -9.71 0.73 -7.08
CA ALA A 89 -10.33 -0.54 -6.75
C ALA A 89 -9.79 -1.14 -5.44
N GLU A 90 -8.48 -1.00 -5.18
CA GLU A 90 -7.87 -1.37 -3.89
C GLU A 90 -8.60 -0.71 -2.72
N PHE A 91 -8.80 0.61 -2.77
CA PHE A 91 -9.51 1.33 -1.71
C PHE A 91 -10.98 0.94 -1.60
N VAL A 92 -11.68 0.75 -2.74
CA VAL A 92 -13.07 0.27 -2.73
C VAL A 92 -13.17 -1.09 -2.04
N CYS A 93 -12.27 -2.02 -2.35
CA CYS A 93 -12.22 -3.33 -1.71
C CYS A 93 -11.94 -3.24 -0.20
N ILE A 94 -11.01 -2.35 0.22
CA ILE A 94 -10.71 -2.12 1.65
C ILE A 94 -11.96 -1.60 2.37
N PHE A 95 -12.62 -0.57 1.83
CA PHE A 95 -13.77 0.03 2.51
C PHE A 95 -14.96 -0.91 2.58
N LEU A 96 -15.31 -1.58 1.48
CA LEU A 96 -16.39 -2.57 1.48
C LEU A 96 -16.05 -3.77 2.37
N GLY A 97 -14.81 -4.24 2.30
CA GLY A 97 -14.36 -5.35 3.14
C GLY A 97 -14.44 -5.05 4.64
N LEU A 98 -14.06 -3.84 5.07
CA LEU A 98 -14.13 -3.42 6.47
C LEU A 98 -15.56 -3.35 7.04
N THR A 99 -16.58 -3.31 6.20
CA THR A 99 -17.98 -3.46 6.66
C THR A 99 -18.37 -4.91 6.95
N LEU A 100 -17.58 -5.88 6.47
CA LEU A 100 -17.89 -7.31 6.50
C LEU A 100 -16.91 -8.12 7.38
N THR A 101 -15.67 -7.63 7.56
CA THR A 101 -14.64 -8.30 8.37
C THR A 101 -13.95 -7.33 9.33
N SER A 102 -13.20 -7.85 10.30
CA SER A 102 -12.46 -7.02 11.25
C SER A 102 -11.25 -6.33 10.61
N ALA A 103 -10.81 -5.21 11.20
CA ALA A 103 -9.62 -4.48 10.74
C ALA A 103 -8.36 -5.37 10.75
N SER A 104 -8.21 -6.25 11.76
CA SER A 104 -7.08 -7.17 11.85
C SER A 104 -7.08 -8.19 10.72
N ARG A 105 -8.24 -8.78 10.39
CA ARG A 105 -8.38 -9.73 9.28
C ARG A 105 -8.13 -9.02 7.95
N MET A 106 -8.74 -7.86 7.75
CA MET A 106 -8.49 -7.02 6.56
C MET A 106 -7.00 -6.72 6.38
N ALA A 107 -6.28 -6.36 7.45
CA ALA A 107 -4.83 -6.11 7.39
C ALA A 107 -4.07 -7.35 6.92
N VAL A 108 -4.34 -8.55 7.47
CA VAL A 108 -3.68 -9.79 7.05
C VAL A 108 -3.89 -10.06 5.56
N PHE A 109 -5.12 -9.96 5.09
CA PHE A 109 -5.44 -10.25 3.70
C PHE A 109 -4.95 -9.17 2.72
N LEU A 110 -5.01 -7.89 3.08
CA LEU A 110 -4.44 -6.80 2.30
C LEU A 110 -2.92 -6.97 2.13
N TYR A 111 -2.21 -7.31 3.22
CA TYR A 111 -0.75 -7.52 3.18
C TYR A 111 -0.31 -8.87 2.58
N THR A 112 -1.19 -9.60 1.91
CA THR A 112 -0.81 -10.58 0.88
C THR A 112 -0.23 -9.89 -0.37
N ALA A 113 -0.42 -8.58 -0.51
CA ALA A 113 0.07 -7.77 -1.63
C ALA A 113 1.56 -7.97 -1.97
N PRO A 114 2.51 -7.98 -1.01
CA PRO A 114 3.91 -8.27 -1.32
C PRO A 114 4.15 -9.65 -1.96
N CYS A 115 3.35 -10.66 -1.56
CA CYS A 115 3.42 -12.01 -2.13
C CYS A 115 2.97 -11.98 -3.59
N PHE A 116 1.81 -11.37 -3.87
CA PHE A 116 1.30 -11.22 -5.23
C PHE A 116 2.17 -10.30 -6.09
N THR A 117 2.74 -9.23 -5.51
CA THR A 117 3.70 -8.36 -6.19
C THR A 117 4.93 -9.14 -6.62
N ALA A 118 5.52 -9.93 -5.72
CA ALA A 118 6.68 -10.76 -6.02
C ALA A 118 6.37 -11.79 -7.12
N LEU A 119 5.20 -12.43 -7.04
CA LEU A 119 4.74 -13.39 -8.04
C LEU A 119 4.53 -12.74 -9.40
N GLY A 120 3.80 -11.64 -9.45
CA GLY A 120 3.51 -10.91 -10.68
C GLY A 120 4.79 -10.36 -11.33
N LEU A 121 5.69 -9.77 -10.55
CA LEU A 121 6.97 -9.28 -11.06
C LEU A 121 7.86 -10.41 -11.56
N HIS A 122 7.89 -11.56 -10.87
CA HIS A 122 8.67 -12.73 -11.26
C HIS A 122 8.28 -13.26 -12.65
N TRP A 123 6.99 -13.23 -12.98
CA TRP A 123 6.46 -13.78 -14.22
C TRP A 123 6.37 -12.76 -15.36
N PHE A 124 6.04 -11.50 -15.05
CA PHE A 124 5.70 -10.51 -16.07
C PHE A 124 6.75 -9.43 -16.29
N VAL A 125 7.80 -9.37 -15.44
CA VAL A 125 8.80 -8.29 -15.53
C VAL A 125 10.21 -8.85 -15.57
N ASP A 126 10.92 -8.63 -16.69
CA ASP A 126 12.30 -9.04 -16.84
C ASP A 126 13.21 -8.35 -15.82
N GLY A 127 14.16 -9.13 -15.25
CA GLY A 127 15.08 -8.65 -14.22
C GLY A 127 14.53 -8.64 -12.80
N GLU A 128 13.26 -9.00 -12.59
CA GLU A 128 12.63 -9.10 -11.27
C GLU A 128 12.50 -10.57 -10.77
N ARG A 129 13.13 -11.52 -11.46
CA ARG A 129 13.08 -12.94 -11.08
C ARG A 129 13.69 -13.19 -9.72
N MET A 130 12.96 -13.93 -8.90
CA MET A 130 13.32 -14.23 -7.52
C MET A 130 13.94 -15.61 -7.38
N ARG A 131 14.94 -15.73 -6.47
CA ARG A 131 15.59 -16.98 -6.08
C ARG A 131 14.74 -17.71 -5.01
N ARG A 132 14.95 -19.00 -4.84
CA ARG A 132 14.22 -19.82 -3.83
C ARG A 132 14.32 -19.24 -2.40
N ILE A 133 15.49 -18.75 -2.00
CA ILE A 133 15.69 -18.12 -0.69
C ILE A 133 14.85 -16.85 -0.49
N GLN A 134 14.58 -16.11 -1.56
CA GLN A 134 13.74 -14.91 -1.50
C GLN A 134 12.26 -15.28 -1.33
N TRP A 135 11.81 -16.38 -1.98
CA TRP A 135 10.47 -16.92 -1.77
C TRP A 135 10.27 -17.39 -0.32
N LEU A 136 11.29 -18.08 0.24
CA LEU A 136 11.29 -18.44 1.66
C LEU A 136 11.18 -17.19 2.55
N GLY A 137 11.94 -16.13 2.23
CA GLY A 137 11.89 -14.86 2.96
C GLY A 137 10.52 -14.22 2.94
N ILE A 138 9.82 -14.20 1.79
CA ILE A 138 8.45 -13.71 1.67
C ILE A 138 7.51 -14.56 2.56
N GLY A 139 7.62 -15.87 2.50
CA GLY A 139 6.80 -16.76 3.33
C GLY A 139 7.01 -16.54 4.82
N VAL A 140 8.26 -16.38 5.27
CA VAL A 140 8.59 -16.08 6.67
C VAL A 140 8.05 -14.72 7.11
N ALA A 141 8.19 -13.66 6.26
CA ALA A 141 7.65 -12.33 6.57
C ALA A 141 6.11 -12.34 6.64
N PHE A 142 5.46 -13.05 5.71
CA PHE A 142 4.00 -13.20 5.71
C PHE A 142 3.49 -13.94 6.94
N LEU A 143 4.16 -15.04 7.34
CA LEU A 143 3.84 -15.80 8.56
C LEU A 143 4.00 -14.92 9.80
N GLY A 144 5.06 -14.11 9.89
CA GLY A 144 5.24 -13.15 10.97
C GLY A 144 4.09 -12.17 11.05
N MET A 145 3.70 -11.57 9.92
CA MET A 145 2.57 -10.64 9.85
C MET A 145 1.25 -11.34 10.24
N ALA A 146 0.98 -12.54 9.73
CA ALA A 146 -0.21 -13.32 10.09
C ALA A 146 -0.26 -13.62 11.60
N LEU A 147 0.88 -13.95 12.21
CA LEU A 147 1.01 -14.18 13.65
C LEU A 147 0.72 -12.92 14.46
N ALA A 148 1.15 -11.74 14.00
CA ALA A 148 0.89 -10.47 14.69
C ALA A 148 -0.60 -10.17 14.85
N PHE A 149 -1.42 -10.62 13.88
CA PHE A 149 -2.86 -10.38 13.85
C PHE A 149 -3.70 -11.64 14.15
N ALA A 150 -3.07 -12.74 14.63
CA ALA A 150 -3.73 -14.01 14.88
C ALA A 150 -4.91 -13.90 15.85
N ASP A 151 -4.84 -13.01 16.84
CA ASP A 151 -5.93 -12.79 17.80
C ASP A 151 -7.24 -12.33 17.12
N GLY A 152 -7.15 -11.56 16.05
CA GLY A 152 -8.31 -11.17 15.25
C GLY A 152 -9.03 -12.34 14.57
N PHE A 153 -8.33 -13.47 14.35
CA PHE A 153 -8.92 -14.70 13.83
C PHE A 153 -9.51 -15.57 14.96
N LEU A 154 -8.80 -15.66 16.09
CA LEU A 154 -9.19 -16.52 17.20
C LEU A 154 -10.45 -15.99 17.92
N HIS A 155 -10.55 -14.67 18.11
CA HIS A 155 -11.69 -14.06 18.81
C HIS A 155 -12.90 -13.81 17.90
N ALA A 156 -12.74 -13.80 16.57
CA ALA A 156 -13.87 -13.69 15.65
C ALA A 156 -14.82 -14.90 15.75
N GLY A 157 -14.30 -16.09 16.09
CA GLY A 157 -15.12 -17.28 16.38
C GLY A 157 -15.92 -17.18 17.67
N ALA A 158 -15.40 -16.50 18.70
CA ALA A 158 -16.08 -16.32 19.98
C ALA A 158 -17.16 -15.20 19.92
N ALA A 159 -16.92 -14.14 19.16
CA ALA A 159 -17.89 -13.05 18.96
C ALA A 159 -19.07 -13.45 18.05
N ALA A 160 -18.89 -14.41 17.13
CA ALA A 160 -19.97 -14.95 16.31
C ALA A 160 -21.06 -15.67 17.14
N GLY A 161 -20.74 -16.08 18.39
CA GLY A 161 -21.72 -16.62 19.35
C GLY A 161 -22.53 -15.58 20.12
N ALA A 162 -22.17 -14.29 20.05
CA ALA A 162 -22.76 -13.20 20.86
C ALA A 162 -23.54 -12.15 20.04
N GLY A 163 -24.20 -12.56 18.93
CA GLY A 163 -25.19 -11.70 18.26
C GLY A 163 -24.66 -10.48 17.49
N ALA A 164 -23.35 -10.40 17.21
CA ALA A 164 -22.74 -9.31 16.43
C ALA A 164 -22.51 -9.73 14.98
N HIS A 165 -23.43 -9.29 14.13
CA HIS A 165 -23.33 -8.97 12.70
C HIS A 165 -22.46 -9.85 11.79
N GLY A 166 -23.13 -10.74 11.08
CA GLY A 166 -22.62 -11.31 9.84
C GLY A 166 -22.46 -12.83 9.90
N SER A 167 -23.22 -13.49 9.03
CA SER A 167 -23.03 -14.90 8.75
C SER A 167 -21.54 -15.16 8.47
N THR A 168 -21.05 -16.37 8.73
CA THR A 168 -19.71 -16.84 8.34
C THR A 168 -19.40 -16.50 6.86
N LEU A 169 -20.42 -16.45 6.02
CA LEU A 169 -20.34 -16.08 4.62
C LEU A 169 -19.98 -14.58 4.42
N ALA A 170 -20.57 -13.66 5.20
CA ALA A 170 -20.24 -12.23 5.10
C ALA A 170 -18.79 -11.96 5.54
N GLY A 171 -18.34 -12.61 6.61
CA GLY A 171 -16.94 -12.53 7.04
C GLY A 171 -15.97 -13.03 5.98
N ALA A 172 -16.28 -14.18 5.35
CA ALA A 172 -15.49 -14.72 4.24
C ALA A 172 -15.48 -13.80 3.01
N ALA A 173 -16.59 -13.13 2.71
CA ALA A 173 -16.65 -12.13 1.63
C ALA A 173 -15.77 -10.91 1.95
N GLY A 174 -15.75 -10.44 3.20
CA GLY A 174 -14.85 -9.37 3.64
C GLY A 174 -13.37 -9.75 3.51
N ASP A 175 -13.01 -10.97 3.88
CA ASP A 175 -11.65 -11.51 3.72
C ASP A 175 -11.25 -11.60 2.24
N ALA A 176 -12.17 -12.08 1.38
CA ALA A 176 -11.95 -12.15 -0.06
C ALA A 176 -11.72 -10.76 -0.67
N LEU A 177 -12.44 -9.73 -0.21
CA LEU A 177 -12.20 -8.34 -0.59
C LEU A 177 -10.82 -7.86 -0.11
N GLY A 178 -10.35 -8.29 1.06
CA GLY A 178 -8.99 -8.02 1.53
C GLY A 178 -7.92 -8.62 0.61
N VAL A 179 -8.09 -9.88 0.20
CA VAL A 179 -7.20 -10.52 -0.78
C VAL A 179 -7.24 -9.79 -2.13
N LEU A 180 -8.44 -9.43 -2.61
CA LEU A 180 -8.61 -8.69 -3.86
C LEU A 180 -7.93 -7.31 -3.80
N ALA A 181 -8.01 -6.61 -2.65
CA ALA A 181 -7.26 -5.38 -2.42
C ALA A 181 -5.74 -5.62 -2.52
N GLY A 182 -5.23 -6.70 -1.93
CA GLY A 182 -3.83 -7.10 -2.07
C GLY A 182 -3.43 -7.40 -3.52
N ILE A 183 -4.30 -8.07 -4.28
CA ILE A 183 -4.08 -8.36 -5.70
C ILE A 183 -4.09 -7.07 -6.53
N THR A 184 -5.03 -6.15 -6.31
CA THR A 184 -5.11 -4.88 -7.05
C THR A 184 -3.91 -3.98 -6.76
N TRP A 185 -3.44 -3.93 -5.52
CA TRP A 185 -2.17 -3.28 -5.16
C TRP A 185 -0.99 -3.89 -5.93
N ALA A 186 -0.86 -5.22 -5.88
CA ALA A 186 0.19 -5.94 -6.60
C ALA A 186 0.11 -5.68 -8.11
N ALA A 187 -1.09 -5.77 -8.70
CA ALA A 187 -1.33 -5.51 -10.12
C ALA A 187 -0.94 -4.07 -10.50
N THR A 188 -1.24 -3.09 -9.67
CA THR A 188 -0.79 -1.70 -9.85
C THR A 188 0.74 -1.64 -9.98
N THR A 189 1.47 -2.29 -9.08
CA THR A 189 2.94 -2.34 -9.11
C THR A 189 3.45 -3.05 -10.37
N VAL A 190 2.85 -4.16 -10.75
CA VAL A 190 3.20 -4.92 -11.97
C VAL A 190 2.96 -4.08 -13.23
N VAL A 191 1.81 -3.39 -13.33
CA VAL A 191 1.50 -2.49 -14.46
C VAL A 191 2.52 -1.35 -14.54
N VAL A 192 2.84 -0.70 -13.42
CA VAL A 192 3.83 0.37 -13.39
C VAL A 192 5.20 -0.14 -13.84
N ARG A 193 5.59 -1.36 -13.44
CA ARG A 193 6.91 -1.94 -13.72
C ARG A 193 7.01 -2.59 -15.09
N GLY A 194 5.93 -3.20 -15.56
CA GLY A 194 5.87 -3.94 -16.83
C GLY A 194 5.43 -3.11 -18.04
N SER A 195 5.15 -1.82 -17.86
CA SER A 195 4.70 -0.95 -18.94
C SER A 195 5.64 0.24 -19.19
N ARG A 196 5.26 1.12 -20.15
CA ARG A 196 5.98 2.38 -20.41
C ARG A 196 6.05 3.30 -19.18
N LEU A 197 5.19 3.12 -18.17
CA LEU A 197 5.27 3.86 -16.91
C LEU A 197 6.61 3.65 -16.19
N ALA A 198 7.25 2.50 -16.37
CA ALA A 198 8.56 2.20 -15.81
C ALA A 198 9.68 3.17 -16.26
N HIS A 199 9.45 3.91 -17.36
CA HIS A 199 10.38 4.84 -17.99
C HIS A 199 9.93 6.30 -17.90
N THR A 200 8.79 6.55 -17.28
CA THR A 200 8.30 7.90 -17.07
C THR A 200 8.65 8.43 -15.67
N SER A 201 8.39 9.70 -15.43
CA SER A 201 8.65 10.31 -14.12
C SER A 201 7.72 9.73 -13.04
N ALA A 202 8.23 9.60 -11.82
CA ALA A 202 7.44 9.22 -10.65
C ALA A 202 6.20 10.14 -10.48
N SER A 203 6.36 11.43 -10.74
CA SER A 203 5.26 12.41 -10.67
C SER A 203 4.14 12.09 -11.65
N LYS A 204 4.46 11.70 -12.89
CA LYS A 204 3.44 11.37 -13.89
C LYS A 204 2.67 10.10 -13.51
N THR A 205 3.38 9.06 -13.07
CA THR A 205 2.76 7.81 -12.59
C THR A 205 1.82 8.07 -11.41
N LEU A 206 2.30 8.82 -10.42
CA LEU A 206 1.51 9.15 -9.24
C LEU A 206 0.32 10.06 -9.59
N PHE A 207 0.48 10.99 -10.52
CA PHE A 207 -0.58 11.88 -10.98
C PHE A 207 -1.75 11.09 -11.60
N TYR A 208 -1.47 10.10 -12.46
CA TYR A 208 -2.51 9.21 -12.99
C TYR A 208 -3.29 8.52 -11.86
N GLN A 209 -2.60 7.91 -10.91
CA GLN A 209 -3.25 7.16 -9.84
C GLN A 209 -4.11 8.05 -8.94
N LEU A 210 -3.57 9.19 -8.51
CA LEU A 210 -4.29 10.09 -7.63
C LEU A 210 -5.50 10.74 -8.32
N THR A 211 -5.35 11.12 -9.59
CA THR A 211 -6.45 11.76 -10.34
C THR A 211 -7.60 10.78 -10.58
N VAL A 212 -7.30 9.57 -11.06
CA VAL A 212 -8.34 8.55 -11.28
C VAL A 212 -8.97 8.15 -9.95
N SER A 213 -8.16 7.93 -8.91
CA SER A 213 -8.64 7.59 -7.56
C SER A 213 -9.54 8.69 -6.97
N ALA A 214 -9.16 9.97 -7.14
CA ALA A 214 -9.98 11.09 -6.69
C ALA A 214 -11.37 11.06 -7.35
N VAL A 215 -11.42 10.91 -8.68
CA VAL A 215 -12.70 10.86 -9.42
C VAL A 215 -13.55 9.67 -8.98
N VAL A 216 -12.96 8.47 -8.95
CA VAL A 216 -13.71 7.24 -8.61
C VAL A 216 -14.20 7.27 -7.16
N LEU A 217 -13.34 7.64 -6.20
CA LEU A 217 -13.71 7.62 -4.78
C LEU A 217 -14.69 8.74 -4.43
N LEU A 218 -14.57 9.95 -5.02
CA LEU A 218 -15.56 11.00 -4.80
C LEU A 218 -16.90 10.65 -5.42
N ALA A 219 -16.92 10.09 -6.63
CA ALA A 219 -18.15 9.62 -7.26
C ALA A 219 -18.82 8.52 -6.41
N LEU A 220 -18.04 7.59 -5.88
CA LEU A 220 -18.52 6.54 -4.97
C LEU A 220 -19.05 7.13 -3.66
N ALA A 221 -18.34 8.11 -3.07
CA ALA A 221 -18.79 8.77 -1.85
C ALA A 221 -20.14 9.48 -2.04
N VAL A 222 -20.34 10.14 -3.20
CA VAL A 222 -21.63 10.75 -3.56
C VAL A 222 -22.70 9.67 -3.71
N GLY A 223 -22.41 8.60 -4.45
CA GLY A 223 -23.35 7.49 -4.67
C GLY A 223 -23.77 6.75 -3.39
N LEU A 224 -22.87 6.69 -2.40
CA LEU A 224 -23.14 6.10 -1.08
C LEU A 224 -23.72 7.10 -0.06
N GLY A 225 -23.93 8.37 -0.44
CA GLY A 225 -24.37 9.41 0.49
C GLY A 225 -23.33 9.79 1.55
N GLN A 226 -22.08 9.40 1.37
CA GLN A 226 -20.97 9.62 2.30
C GLN A 226 -20.25 10.97 2.07
N VAL A 227 -20.99 12.05 1.84
CA VAL A 227 -20.42 13.40 1.62
C VAL A 227 -20.76 14.39 2.74
N ARG A 228 -21.58 13.98 3.69
CA ARG A 228 -21.96 14.85 4.81
C ARG A 228 -20.88 14.85 5.88
N VAL A 229 -20.32 16.01 6.15
CA VAL A 229 -19.36 16.25 7.24
C VAL A 229 -20.10 17.08 8.28
N GLU A 230 -20.35 16.52 9.45
CA GLU A 230 -21.12 17.21 10.49
C GLU A 230 -20.29 18.27 11.19
N THR A 231 -19.07 17.93 11.61
CA THR A 231 -18.14 18.85 12.26
C THR A 231 -16.71 18.54 11.84
N VAL A 232 -15.93 19.58 11.55
CA VAL A 232 -14.50 19.40 11.27
C VAL A 232 -13.71 19.87 12.49
N THR A 233 -13.12 18.90 13.19
CA THR A 233 -12.22 19.23 14.30
C THR A 233 -10.83 19.62 13.80
N PRO A 234 -10.07 20.48 14.52
CA PRO A 234 -8.69 20.79 14.16
C PRO A 234 -7.81 19.55 14.01
N LEU A 235 -8.04 18.54 14.84
CA LEU A 235 -7.31 17.27 14.80
C LEU A 235 -7.64 16.47 13.52
N ALA A 236 -8.92 16.41 13.11
CA ALA A 236 -9.31 15.76 11.85
C ALA A 236 -8.71 16.48 10.64
N LEU A 237 -8.67 17.81 10.66
CA LEU A 237 -8.04 18.61 9.60
C LEU A 237 -6.53 18.35 9.53
N ALA A 238 -5.83 18.35 10.66
CA ALA A 238 -4.40 18.03 10.74
C ALA A 238 -4.12 16.60 10.26
N SER A 239 -4.97 15.64 10.64
CA SER A 239 -4.88 14.24 10.19
C SER A 239 -5.10 14.11 8.68
N LEU A 240 -6.08 14.82 8.12
CA LEU A 240 -6.32 14.83 6.68
C LEU A 240 -5.16 15.51 5.92
N ALA A 241 -4.62 16.60 6.45
CA ALA A 241 -3.45 17.26 5.89
C ALA A 241 -2.22 16.32 5.89
N TYR A 242 -1.97 15.61 7.00
CA TYR A 242 -0.94 14.58 7.08
C TYR A 242 -1.13 13.50 6.00
N GLN A 243 -2.34 12.97 5.85
CA GLN A 243 -2.67 11.95 4.85
C GLN A 243 -2.48 12.45 3.42
N ALA A 244 -2.85 13.69 3.12
CA ALA A 244 -2.75 14.25 1.78
C ALA A 244 -1.30 14.66 1.43
N VAL A 245 -0.62 15.37 2.34
CA VAL A 245 0.70 15.96 2.07
C VAL A 245 1.81 14.96 2.31
N ILE A 246 1.86 14.39 3.52
CA ILE A 246 3.00 13.52 3.89
C ILE A 246 2.83 12.13 3.26
N VAL A 247 1.64 11.55 3.33
CA VAL A 247 1.42 10.20 2.83
C VAL A 247 1.22 10.20 1.31
N ALA A 248 0.11 10.76 0.82
CA ALA A 248 -0.28 10.57 -0.57
C ALA A 248 0.57 11.38 -1.56
N PHE A 249 1.13 12.54 -1.16
CA PHE A 249 2.03 13.30 -2.02
C PHE A 249 3.50 12.89 -1.80
N VAL A 250 4.08 13.18 -0.63
CA VAL A 250 5.53 13.00 -0.41
C VAL A 250 5.92 11.54 -0.42
N SER A 251 5.25 10.69 0.39
CA SER A 251 5.71 9.30 0.54
C SER A 251 5.45 8.47 -0.72
N TYR A 252 4.32 8.67 -1.41
CA TYR A 252 4.06 7.96 -2.66
C TYR A 252 4.97 8.43 -3.79
N LEU A 253 5.32 9.72 -3.84
CA LEU A 253 6.29 10.22 -4.82
C LEU A 253 7.67 9.59 -4.60
N LEU A 254 8.11 9.45 -3.34
CA LEU A 254 9.34 8.76 -2.98
C LEU A 254 9.28 7.26 -3.29
N TRP A 255 8.14 6.61 -3.04
CA TRP A 255 7.91 5.21 -3.40
C TRP A 255 8.06 4.99 -4.92
N PHE A 256 7.37 5.80 -5.74
CA PHE A 256 7.50 5.69 -7.19
C PHE A 256 8.90 6.04 -7.68
N TRP A 257 9.58 6.98 -7.04
CA TRP A 257 10.98 7.25 -7.32
C TRP A 257 11.88 6.05 -7.01
N LEU A 258 11.68 5.36 -5.90
CA LEU A 258 12.39 4.10 -5.58
C LEU A 258 12.12 3.03 -6.64
N LEU A 259 10.86 2.86 -7.07
CA LEU A 259 10.49 1.91 -8.12
C LEU A 259 11.18 2.18 -9.46
N THR A 260 11.58 3.41 -9.76
CA THR A 260 12.36 3.71 -10.98
C THR A 260 13.83 3.29 -10.87
N ARG A 261 14.37 3.12 -9.66
CA ARG A 261 15.81 2.92 -9.42
C ARG A 261 16.18 1.53 -8.92
N TYR A 262 15.32 0.91 -8.13
CA TYR A 262 15.61 -0.33 -7.43
C TYR A 262 14.70 -1.48 -7.90
N ILE A 263 15.07 -2.71 -7.51
CA ILE A 263 14.30 -3.92 -7.79
C ILE A 263 13.02 -3.90 -6.96
N ALA A 264 11.86 -3.86 -7.63
CA ALA A 264 10.57 -3.66 -6.99
C ALA A 264 10.16 -4.83 -6.07
N SER A 265 10.48 -6.07 -6.45
CA SER A 265 10.23 -7.25 -5.63
C SER A 265 10.94 -7.21 -4.29
N ARG A 266 12.12 -6.58 -4.21
CA ARG A 266 12.85 -6.38 -2.96
C ARG A 266 12.31 -5.24 -2.12
N LEU A 267 11.82 -4.16 -2.77
CA LEU A 267 11.18 -3.03 -2.09
C LEU A 267 9.85 -3.45 -1.46
N SER A 268 9.02 -4.19 -2.20
CA SER A 268 7.65 -4.52 -1.77
C SER A 268 7.62 -5.33 -0.46
N VAL A 269 8.64 -6.15 -0.19
CA VAL A 269 8.71 -6.94 1.05
C VAL A 269 8.81 -6.07 2.31
N PHE A 270 9.38 -4.85 2.20
CA PHE A 270 9.42 -3.91 3.32
C PHE A 270 8.03 -3.49 3.78
N SER A 271 7.01 -3.52 2.91
CA SER A 271 5.65 -3.13 3.30
C SER A 271 5.05 -4.00 4.42
N PHE A 272 5.59 -5.20 4.67
CA PHE A 272 5.26 -5.98 5.88
C PHE A 272 5.62 -5.26 7.20
N LEU A 273 6.51 -4.26 7.19
CA LEU A 273 6.78 -3.41 8.36
C LEU A 273 5.64 -2.43 8.65
N THR A 274 4.84 -2.06 7.65
CA THR A 274 3.78 -1.06 7.82
C THR A 274 2.79 -1.45 8.92
N PRO A 275 2.18 -2.64 8.93
CA PRO A 275 1.29 -3.04 10.03
C PRO A 275 2.04 -3.16 11.36
N MET A 276 3.33 -3.50 11.36
CA MET A 276 4.14 -3.52 12.59
C MET A 276 4.26 -2.11 13.19
N PHE A 277 4.58 -1.11 12.36
CA PHE A 277 4.55 0.29 12.78
C PHE A 277 3.16 0.75 13.22
N GLY A 278 2.10 0.31 12.52
CA GLY A 278 0.72 0.61 12.89
C GLY A 278 0.39 0.17 14.32
N VAL A 279 0.73 -1.07 14.67
CA VAL A 279 0.56 -1.60 16.05
C VAL A 279 1.46 -0.83 17.03
N THR A 280 2.71 -0.57 16.69
CA THR A 280 3.62 0.19 17.55
C THR A 280 3.07 1.58 17.87
N PHE A 281 2.57 2.31 16.88
CA PHE A 281 1.94 3.61 17.09
C PHE A 281 0.59 3.51 17.82
N GLY A 282 -0.17 2.44 17.61
CA GLY A 282 -1.38 2.14 18.39
C GLY A 282 -1.06 2.02 19.88
N VAL A 283 -0.01 1.27 20.23
CA VAL A 283 0.46 1.14 21.63
C VAL A 283 0.96 2.48 22.15
N LEU A 284 1.83 3.18 21.44
CA LEU A 284 2.48 4.39 21.93
C LEU A 284 1.54 5.60 22.04
N LEU A 285 0.59 5.74 21.10
CA LEU A 285 -0.26 6.94 20.99
C LEU A 285 -1.67 6.72 21.49
N LEU A 286 -2.18 5.49 21.45
CA LEU A 286 -3.54 5.16 21.86
C LEU A 286 -3.59 4.32 23.14
N GLY A 287 -2.43 3.95 23.73
CA GLY A 287 -2.35 3.15 24.95
C GLY A 287 -2.83 1.70 24.77
N GLU A 288 -2.76 1.15 23.57
CA GLU A 288 -3.13 -0.24 23.30
C GLU A 288 -2.16 -1.22 23.99
N SER A 289 -2.60 -2.42 24.32
CA SER A 289 -1.77 -3.40 25.01
C SER A 289 -0.75 -4.04 24.06
N PHE A 290 0.46 -4.28 24.57
CA PHE A 290 1.56 -4.94 23.85
C PHE A 290 1.59 -6.44 24.16
N SER A 291 1.59 -7.29 23.15
CA SER A 291 1.67 -8.74 23.35
C SER A 291 3.06 -9.29 23.05
N ALA A 292 3.52 -10.28 23.83
CA ALA A 292 4.79 -10.98 23.57
C ALA A 292 4.78 -11.64 22.15
N ARG A 293 3.61 -12.04 21.67
CA ARG A 293 3.42 -12.60 20.32
C ARG A 293 3.83 -11.61 19.23
N PHE A 294 3.59 -10.32 19.45
CA PHE A 294 3.99 -9.26 18.53
C PHE A 294 5.51 -9.18 18.35
N LEU A 295 6.30 -9.40 19.41
CA LEU A 295 7.77 -9.43 19.31
C LEU A 295 8.25 -10.57 18.41
N ILE A 296 7.68 -11.77 18.57
CA ILE A 296 8.00 -12.91 17.72
C ILE A 296 7.62 -12.63 16.27
N ALA A 297 6.46 -12.05 16.05
CA ALA A 297 5.99 -11.64 14.74
C ALA A 297 6.91 -10.62 14.07
N ALA A 298 7.35 -9.61 14.81
CA ALA A 298 8.30 -8.59 14.31
C ALA A 298 9.65 -9.23 13.93
N LEU A 299 10.17 -10.15 14.73
CA LEU A 299 11.41 -10.89 14.42
C LEU A 299 11.28 -11.71 13.13
N LEU A 300 10.14 -12.39 12.93
CA LEU A 300 9.87 -13.14 11.70
C LEU A 300 9.80 -12.22 10.49
N VAL A 301 9.11 -11.06 10.59
CA VAL A 301 9.04 -10.07 9.51
C VAL A 301 10.44 -9.56 9.14
N LEU A 302 11.24 -9.16 10.14
CA LEU A 302 12.61 -8.69 9.91
C LEU A 302 13.50 -9.77 9.29
N THR A 303 13.38 -11.01 9.77
CA THR A 303 14.11 -12.17 9.21
C THR A 303 13.73 -12.38 7.75
N GLY A 304 12.44 -12.37 7.43
CA GLY A 304 11.96 -12.51 6.05
C GLY A 304 12.48 -11.42 5.13
N ILE A 305 12.45 -10.16 5.57
CA ILE A 305 13.02 -9.02 4.82
C ILE A 305 14.52 -9.21 4.57
N ALA A 306 15.27 -9.64 5.59
CA ALA A 306 16.70 -9.93 5.47
C ALA A 306 16.98 -11.04 4.45
N LEU A 307 16.22 -12.12 4.46
CA LEU A 307 16.35 -13.23 3.50
C LEU A 307 16.08 -12.78 2.06
N VAL A 308 15.05 -11.97 1.83
CA VAL A 308 14.75 -11.44 0.48
C VAL A 308 15.87 -10.55 -0.03
N ASN A 309 16.48 -9.77 0.85
CA ASN A 309 17.53 -8.82 0.49
C ASN A 309 18.96 -9.41 0.59
N ALA A 310 19.09 -10.68 0.99
CA ALA A 310 20.39 -11.32 1.08
C ALA A 310 21.15 -11.26 -0.27
N PRO A 311 22.46 -10.91 -0.23
CA PRO A 311 23.28 -10.87 -1.42
C PRO A 311 23.34 -12.23 -2.11
N ALA A 312 23.44 -12.26 -3.44
CA ALA A 312 23.72 -13.49 -4.14
C ALA A 312 25.11 -13.99 -3.71
N LYS A 313 25.23 -15.24 -3.27
CA LYS A 313 26.56 -15.85 -3.13
C LYS A 313 27.24 -15.73 -4.49
N ARG A 314 28.38 -15.03 -4.56
CA ARG A 314 29.27 -15.14 -5.72
C ARG A 314 29.71 -16.59 -5.77
N THR A 315 29.22 -17.36 -6.74
CA THR A 315 29.89 -18.60 -7.13
C THR A 315 31.24 -18.17 -7.70
N ALA A 316 32.28 -18.53 -6.98
CA ALA A 316 33.68 -18.37 -7.41
C ALA A 316 33.92 -19.20 -8.67
#